data_cd9ff1eb8ca19b908745bb903b1ef20f
#
_entry.id   cd9ff1eb8ca19b908745bb903b1ef20f
#
_cell.length_a   1.000
_cell.length_b   1.000
_cell.length_c   1.000
_cell.angle_alpha   90.00
_cell.angle_beta   90.00
_cell.angle_gamma   90.00
#
_symmetry.space_group_name_H-M   'P 1'
#
loop_
_entity.id
_entity.type
_entity.pdbx_description
1 polymer ?
#
loop_
_entity_poly.entity_id
_entity_poly.type
_entity_poly.pdbx_seq_one_letter_code
_entity_poly.pdbx_strand_id
1 'polypeptide(L)'
;MDGNQELSSGGYPPARPRAGRSAVRELAAAPTLGVEEEFLLLHPVSGQVVPAAPELLGQLDGASWAKGELMRFQFEAVTDICTGLGQLRAELATHRRAAASLAEPLGCLLVAAGTAPDSTGGLPHLTPSARYLELARRFPSMIKGSGRCGCHVHVGVASRDLGVQVLNRLRPWLPTLLALTANSPLTGGRDSGWASWRHRMQTRWPTARPPPVCPSAAAYDAVVAGLIHRGAALDEPGVYFLARLSPHYPTVEVRIGDVCLDLDDAVLLSGLVRALVATEIQEVDDGVPVRAAPARRIRAAVLAAARHGLDGPGLDPWSGARAPQRSLLDRLLDHVRDTLAQFGDDQELTALIRRLDQRGTGAARQQAMRASGASTCELTAALARATLAGCTEPVARVGPGSSGTADDGPITFESAGSGPGGVVAVASPNNTSHELRIVS
;
A
#
# COMPACT_ATOMS: atom_id res chain seq x y z
N MET A 1 31.09 -28.97 42.30
CA MET A 1 29.98 -28.18 42.87
C MET A 1 29.30 -27.49 41.70
N ASP A 2 28.27 -28.17 41.21
CA ASP A 2 27.50 -27.80 40.04
C ASP A 2 26.52 -26.71 40.41
N GLY A 3 26.61 -25.62 39.68
CA GLY A 3 25.67 -24.49 39.77
C GLY A 3 24.90 -24.30 38.46
N ASN A 4 23.95 -25.22 38.23
CA ASN A 4 23.01 -25.12 37.11
C ASN A 4 21.93 -24.09 37.50
N GLN A 5 22.05 -22.84 37.04
CA GLN A 5 20.97 -21.87 37.14
C GLN A 5 20.05 -22.07 35.94
N GLU A 6 18.92 -22.71 36.19
CA GLU A 6 17.76 -22.73 35.30
C GLU A 6 17.32 -21.31 34.99
N LEU A 7 17.43 -20.93 33.71
CA LEU A 7 16.80 -19.74 33.19
C LEU A 7 15.29 -19.96 33.24
N SER A 8 14.64 -19.38 34.24
CA SER A 8 13.18 -19.34 34.35
C SER A 8 12.61 -18.74 33.05
N SER A 9 11.77 -19.51 32.38
CA SER A 9 10.92 -19.12 31.29
C SER A 9 10.02 -17.99 31.77
N GLY A 10 10.45 -16.73 31.53
CA GLY A 10 9.63 -15.55 31.74
C GLY A 10 8.45 -15.59 30.78
N GLY A 11 7.36 -16.19 31.20
CA GLY A 11 6.09 -16.20 30.53
C GLY A 11 5.69 -14.73 30.26
N TYR A 12 5.33 -14.42 29.02
CA TYR A 12 4.70 -13.15 28.66
C TYR A 12 3.50 -12.93 29.57
N PRO A 13 3.32 -11.71 30.11
CA PRO A 13 2.07 -11.40 30.77
C PRO A 13 0.95 -11.61 29.75
N PRO A 14 -0.11 -12.37 30.09
CA PRO A 14 -1.25 -12.53 29.19
C PRO A 14 -1.79 -11.15 28.84
N ALA A 15 -2.30 -11.00 27.62
CA ALA A 15 -3.07 -9.83 27.24
C ALA A 15 -4.08 -9.58 28.36
N ARG A 16 -4.08 -8.38 28.94
CA ARG A 16 -5.03 -8.06 30.02
C ARG A 16 -6.42 -8.43 29.51
N PRO A 17 -7.22 -9.19 30.30
CA PRO A 17 -8.61 -9.38 29.94
C PRO A 17 -9.20 -7.98 29.80
N ARG A 18 -9.78 -7.66 28.64
CA ARG A 18 -10.54 -6.43 28.43
C ARG A 18 -11.62 -6.42 29.51
N ALA A 19 -11.58 -5.43 30.39
CA ALA A 19 -12.65 -5.17 31.35
C ALA A 19 -13.98 -5.14 30.58
N GLY A 20 -15.00 -5.79 31.11
CA GLY A 20 -16.29 -6.11 30.49
C GLY A 20 -16.72 -5.11 29.41
N ARG A 21 -16.81 -5.59 28.18
CA ARG A 21 -17.20 -4.79 27.03
C ARG A 21 -18.59 -4.21 27.30
N SER A 22 -18.67 -2.90 27.43
CA SER A 22 -19.88 -2.16 27.02
C SER A 22 -20.23 -2.57 25.60
N ALA A 23 -21.51 -2.76 25.31
CA ALA A 23 -21.99 -3.21 24.00
C ALA A 23 -21.20 -2.51 22.89
N VAL A 24 -20.58 -3.31 22.00
CA VAL A 24 -19.77 -2.83 20.88
C VAL A 24 -20.60 -1.78 20.16
N ARG A 25 -20.21 -0.50 20.27
CA ARG A 25 -20.86 0.57 19.54
C ARG A 25 -20.48 0.33 18.08
N GLU A 26 -21.46 -0.06 17.26
CA GLU A 26 -21.27 -0.24 15.84
C GLU A 26 -20.63 1.03 15.27
N LEU A 27 -19.50 0.89 14.58
CA LEU A 27 -19.04 1.94 13.66
C LEU A 27 -20.18 2.16 12.68
N ALA A 28 -20.64 3.38 12.52
CA ALA A 28 -21.77 3.71 11.64
C ALA A 28 -21.54 3.23 10.19
N ALA A 29 -20.29 3.10 9.75
CA ALA A 29 -19.85 2.47 8.52
C ALA A 29 -18.33 2.13 8.59
N ALA A 30 -17.90 1.11 7.84
CA ALA A 30 -16.48 0.84 7.65
C ALA A 30 -15.80 2.03 6.96
N PRO A 31 -14.58 2.45 7.39
CA PRO A 31 -13.85 3.49 6.71
C PRO A 31 -13.60 3.14 5.25
N THR A 32 -13.67 4.14 4.37
CA THR A 32 -13.27 4.01 2.98
C THR A 32 -11.77 3.79 2.88
N LEU A 33 -11.32 3.18 1.79
CA LEU A 33 -9.91 2.93 1.52
C LEU A 33 -9.57 3.25 0.07
N GLY A 34 -8.29 3.54 -0.19
CA GLY A 34 -7.68 3.68 -1.50
C GLY A 34 -6.25 3.17 -1.46
N VAL A 35 -5.73 2.73 -2.58
CA VAL A 35 -4.38 2.16 -2.68
C VAL A 35 -3.62 2.77 -3.85
N GLU A 36 -2.35 3.08 -3.61
CA GLU A 36 -1.37 3.45 -4.62
C GLU A 36 -0.35 2.31 -4.71
N GLU A 37 -0.15 1.75 -5.91
CA GLU A 37 0.88 0.75 -6.18
C GLU A 37 1.88 1.30 -7.18
N GLU A 38 3.16 1.23 -6.83
CA GLU A 38 4.26 1.62 -7.71
C GLU A 38 4.88 0.38 -8.36
N PHE A 39 5.11 0.42 -9.67
CA PHE A 39 5.63 -0.70 -10.45
C PHE A 39 6.91 -0.34 -11.19
N LEU A 40 7.69 -1.36 -11.53
CA LEU A 40 8.87 -1.27 -12.39
C LEU A 40 8.55 -1.75 -13.81
N LEU A 41 9.13 -1.08 -14.79
CA LEU A 41 9.19 -1.55 -16.19
C LEU A 41 10.57 -2.16 -16.43
N LEU A 42 10.63 -3.48 -16.62
CA LEU A 42 11.87 -4.24 -16.76
C LEU A 42 11.97 -4.93 -18.13
N HIS A 43 13.17 -4.95 -18.70
CA HIS A 43 13.45 -5.70 -19.91
C HIS A 43 13.39 -7.22 -19.64
N PRO A 44 12.64 -8.01 -20.43
CA PRO A 44 12.35 -9.40 -20.12
C PRO A 44 13.57 -10.32 -20.04
N VAL A 45 14.63 -10.03 -20.80
CA VAL A 45 15.82 -10.88 -20.85
C VAL A 45 16.89 -10.39 -19.89
N SER A 46 17.21 -9.09 -19.89
CA SER A 46 18.32 -8.53 -19.10
C SER A 46 17.93 -8.09 -17.68
N GLY A 47 16.63 -8.01 -17.36
CA GLY A 47 16.16 -7.48 -16.07
C GLY A 47 16.50 -6.01 -15.82
N GLN A 48 17.08 -5.32 -16.83
CA GLN A 48 17.40 -3.90 -16.73
C GLN A 48 16.13 -3.05 -16.76
N VAL A 49 16.17 -1.91 -16.08
CA VAL A 49 15.07 -0.94 -16.11
C VAL A 49 14.89 -0.34 -17.50
N VAL A 50 13.63 -0.21 -17.94
CA VAL A 50 13.25 0.38 -19.23
C VAL A 50 12.53 1.71 -18.99
N PRO A 51 13.04 2.85 -19.46
CA PRO A 51 12.47 4.17 -19.18
C PRO A 51 11.23 4.47 -20.03
N ALA A 52 10.26 3.53 -20.08
CA ALA A 52 9.08 3.55 -20.95
C ALA A 52 7.78 4.03 -20.26
N ALA A 53 7.85 4.50 -19.01
CA ALA A 53 6.65 4.99 -18.33
C ALA A 53 6.00 6.20 -19.02
N PRO A 54 6.73 7.18 -19.58
CA PRO A 54 6.11 8.27 -20.32
C PRO A 54 5.32 7.77 -21.54
N GLU A 55 5.88 6.81 -22.28
CA GLU A 55 5.25 6.22 -23.46
C GLU A 55 3.99 5.40 -23.07
N LEU A 56 4.07 4.65 -21.97
CA LEU A 56 2.94 3.92 -21.41
C LEU A 56 1.81 4.88 -20.99
N LEU A 57 2.13 5.93 -20.26
CA LEU A 57 1.17 6.95 -19.83
C LEU A 57 0.53 7.70 -21.01
N GLY A 58 1.29 7.93 -22.08
CA GLY A 58 0.78 8.53 -23.32
C GLY A 58 -0.32 7.70 -24.01
N GLN A 59 -0.36 6.39 -23.77
CA GLN A 59 -1.40 5.48 -24.30
C GLN A 59 -2.67 5.44 -23.42
N LEU A 60 -2.64 6.02 -22.23
CA LEU A 60 -3.76 6.02 -21.29
C LEU A 60 -4.69 7.23 -21.42
N ASP A 61 -4.43 8.11 -22.37
CA ASP A 61 -5.27 9.27 -22.72
C ASP A 61 -5.81 10.05 -21.49
N GLY A 62 -4.94 10.34 -20.53
CA GLY A 62 -5.30 11.09 -19.33
C GLY A 62 -6.07 10.31 -18.25
N ALA A 63 -6.04 8.99 -18.27
CA ALA A 63 -6.64 8.16 -17.24
C ALA A 63 -6.16 8.59 -15.83
N SER A 64 -7.08 8.92 -14.94
CA SER A 64 -6.79 9.47 -13.60
C SER A 64 -6.10 8.48 -12.67
N TRP A 65 -6.25 7.16 -12.95
CA TRP A 65 -5.69 6.09 -12.13
C TRP A 65 -4.19 5.85 -12.35
N ALA A 66 -3.56 6.50 -13.33
CA ALA A 66 -2.19 6.23 -13.74
C ALA A 66 -1.32 7.50 -13.64
N LYS A 67 -0.15 7.38 -13.02
CA LYS A 67 0.78 8.49 -12.84
C LYS A 67 2.22 8.07 -13.09
N GLY A 68 3.03 9.04 -13.53
CA GLY A 68 4.47 8.92 -13.60
C GLY A 68 5.11 9.15 -12.23
N GLU A 69 6.20 8.42 -11.98
CA GLU A 69 6.97 8.54 -10.75
C GLU A 69 8.33 9.22 -10.96
N LEU A 70 9.15 9.25 -9.90
CA LEU A 70 10.48 9.87 -9.88
C LEU A 70 11.38 9.40 -11.03
N MET A 71 11.30 8.12 -11.40
CA MET A 71 12.09 7.55 -12.48
C MET A 71 11.20 7.16 -13.66
N ARG A 72 11.66 7.42 -14.90
CA ARG A 72 10.95 7.10 -16.13
C ARG A 72 10.68 5.60 -16.36
N PHE A 73 11.20 4.73 -15.53
CA PHE A 73 10.92 3.30 -15.52
C PHE A 73 9.97 2.88 -14.38
N GLN A 74 9.42 3.86 -13.67
CA GLN A 74 8.41 3.65 -12.62
C GLN A 74 7.05 4.17 -13.09
N PHE A 75 6.04 3.42 -12.70
CA PHE A 75 4.64 3.69 -12.99
C PHE A 75 3.85 3.54 -11.70
N GLU A 76 2.97 4.49 -11.39
CA GLU A 76 2.08 4.45 -10.24
C GLU A 76 0.64 4.24 -10.70
N ALA A 77 -0.05 3.27 -10.09
CA ALA A 77 -1.48 3.05 -10.24
C ALA A 77 -2.22 3.38 -8.94
N VAL A 78 -3.30 4.14 -9.04
CA VAL A 78 -4.09 4.64 -7.91
C VAL A 78 -5.53 4.19 -8.07
N THR A 79 -6.11 3.55 -7.05
CA THR A 79 -7.52 3.16 -7.07
C THR A 79 -8.43 4.36 -6.82
N ASP A 80 -9.67 4.25 -7.22
CA ASP A 80 -10.73 5.11 -6.70
C ASP A 80 -10.99 4.85 -5.22
N ILE A 81 -11.92 5.60 -4.63
CA ILE A 81 -12.33 5.38 -3.24
C ILE A 81 -13.15 4.10 -3.15
N CYS A 82 -12.62 3.10 -2.48
CA CYS A 82 -13.26 1.80 -2.29
C CYS A 82 -13.99 1.73 -0.94
N THR A 83 -15.12 1.04 -0.90
CA THR A 83 -15.90 0.80 0.33
C THR A 83 -15.71 -0.61 0.88
N GLY A 84 -15.14 -1.53 0.09
CA GLY A 84 -14.90 -2.92 0.47
C GLY A 84 -13.71 -3.55 -0.25
N LEU A 85 -13.20 -4.68 0.29
CA LEU A 85 -12.05 -5.38 -0.26
C LEU A 85 -12.32 -5.98 -1.64
N GLY A 86 -13.57 -6.41 -1.91
CA GLY A 86 -13.95 -6.92 -3.23
C GLY A 86 -13.85 -5.88 -4.33
N GLN A 87 -14.29 -4.63 -4.07
CA GLN A 87 -14.12 -3.51 -4.99
C GLN A 87 -12.64 -3.20 -5.18
N LEU A 88 -11.89 -3.07 -4.08
CA LEU A 88 -10.44 -2.80 -4.14
C LEU A 88 -9.70 -3.84 -4.99
N ARG A 89 -9.99 -5.13 -4.76
CA ARG A 89 -9.40 -6.24 -5.53
C ARG A 89 -9.66 -6.09 -7.03
N ALA A 90 -10.91 -5.76 -7.40
CA ALA A 90 -11.30 -5.61 -8.80
C ALA A 90 -10.55 -4.46 -9.49
N GLU A 91 -10.40 -3.32 -8.83
CA GLU A 91 -9.66 -2.17 -9.34
C GLU A 91 -8.18 -2.45 -9.48
N LEU A 92 -7.52 -2.96 -8.43
CA LEU A 92 -6.10 -3.34 -8.49
C LEU A 92 -5.84 -4.36 -9.59
N ALA A 93 -6.70 -5.39 -9.74
CA ALA A 93 -6.59 -6.37 -10.80
C ALA A 93 -6.72 -5.73 -12.19
N THR A 94 -7.64 -4.80 -12.35
CA THR A 94 -7.85 -4.09 -13.62
C THR A 94 -6.66 -3.21 -13.97
N HIS A 95 -6.14 -2.43 -13.01
CA HIS A 95 -4.99 -1.56 -13.23
C HIS A 95 -3.72 -2.36 -13.56
N ARG A 96 -3.45 -3.45 -12.83
CA ARG A 96 -2.29 -4.32 -13.08
C ARG A 96 -2.36 -4.94 -14.49
N ARG A 97 -3.54 -5.45 -14.92
CA ARG A 97 -3.72 -5.98 -16.27
C ARG A 97 -3.55 -4.93 -17.35
N ALA A 98 -4.20 -3.77 -17.18
CA ALA A 98 -4.11 -2.67 -18.13
C ALA A 98 -2.66 -2.20 -18.30
N ALA A 99 -1.96 -1.96 -17.19
CA ALA A 99 -0.56 -1.54 -17.23
C ALA A 99 0.35 -2.60 -17.88
N ALA A 100 0.14 -3.89 -17.58
CA ALA A 100 0.95 -4.95 -18.17
C ALA A 100 0.72 -5.10 -19.69
N SER A 101 -0.54 -5.00 -20.15
CA SER A 101 -0.86 -5.08 -21.58
C SER A 101 -0.31 -3.88 -22.37
N LEU A 102 -0.14 -2.72 -21.75
CA LEU A 102 0.49 -1.55 -22.36
C LEU A 102 2.03 -1.61 -22.29
N ALA A 103 2.61 -2.30 -21.32
CA ALA A 103 4.05 -2.48 -21.19
C ALA A 103 4.63 -3.45 -22.22
N GLU A 104 3.89 -4.51 -22.57
CA GLU A 104 4.34 -5.59 -23.48
C GLU A 104 4.73 -5.07 -24.89
N PRO A 105 3.92 -4.25 -25.60
CA PRO A 105 4.30 -3.68 -26.89
C PRO A 105 5.52 -2.75 -26.82
N LEU A 106 5.83 -2.20 -25.64
CA LEU A 106 7.01 -1.37 -25.40
C LEU A 106 8.27 -2.20 -25.11
N GLY A 107 8.19 -3.54 -25.22
CA GLY A 107 9.31 -4.46 -24.99
C GLY A 107 9.70 -4.61 -23.53
N CYS A 108 8.82 -4.30 -22.60
CA CYS A 108 9.07 -4.43 -21.16
C CYS A 108 7.94 -5.19 -20.43
N LEU A 109 8.27 -5.67 -19.24
CA LEU A 109 7.35 -6.33 -18.33
C LEU A 109 7.02 -5.42 -17.17
N LEU A 110 5.75 -5.40 -16.76
CA LEU A 110 5.32 -4.78 -15.49
C LEU A 110 5.71 -5.70 -14.33
N VAL A 111 6.46 -5.17 -13.37
CA VAL A 111 6.95 -5.95 -12.22
C VAL A 111 6.69 -5.25 -10.91
N ALA A 112 5.98 -5.92 -10.00
CA ALA A 112 5.80 -5.51 -8.62
C ALA A 112 6.97 -6.02 -7.78
N ALA A 113 8.02 -5.22 -7.64
CA ALA A 113 9.14 -5.47 -6.74
C ALA A 113 9.59 -4.14 -6.12
N GLY A 114 9.93 -4.14 -4.83
CA GLY A 114 10.27 -2.90 -4.13
C GLY A 114 11.54 -2.22 -4.65
N THR A 115 12.43 -2.97 -5.31
CA THR A 115 13.61 -2.49 -6.06
C THR A 115 13.84 -3.39 -7.28
N ALA A 116 14.44 -2.85 -8.35
CA ALA A 116 14.83 -3.67 -9.48
C ALA A 116 15.92 -4.67 -9.06
N PRO A 117 15.73 -5.99 -9.24
CA PRO A 117 16.65 -7.00 -8.74
C PRO A 117 18.08 -6.89 -9.32
N ASP A 118 18.17 -6.67 -10.63
CA ASP A 118 19.44 -6.72 -11.39
C ASP A 118 19.90 -5.35 -11.88
N SER A 119 19.19 -4.27 -11.54
CA SER A 119 19.46 -2.93 -12.03
C SER A 119 19.39 -1.90 -10.90
N THR A 120 19.95 -0.73 -11.15
CA THR A 120 19.83 0.43 -10.26
C THR A 120 19.44 1.65 -11.07
N GLY A 121 18.52 2.46 -10.52
CA GLY A 121 18.16 3.76 -11.08
C GLY A 121 19.30 4.77 -10.95
N GLY A 122 19.12 5.91 -11.58
CA GLY A 122 20.04 7.02 -11.50
C GLY A 122 19.58 8.22 -12.32
N LEU A 123 20.35 9.30 -12.31
CA LEU A 123 20.01 10.56 -12.98
C LEU A 123 19.56 10.42 -14.43
N PRO A 124 20.15 9.54 -15.28
CA PRO A 124 19.72 9.37 -16.67
C PRO A 124 18.26 8.93 -16.81
N HIS A 125 17.68 8.35 -15.75
CA HIS A 125 16.31 7.86 -15.74
C HIS A 125 15.33 8.78 -15.01
N LEU A 126 15.79 9.95 -14.53
CA LEU A 126 14.94 10.90 -13.81
C LEU A 126 13.83 11.42 -14.72
N THR A 127 12.61 11.45 -14.22
CA THR A 127 11.48 12.09 -14.88
C THR A 127 11.71 13.61 -14.92
N PRO A 128 11.69 14.28 -16.11
CA PRO A 128 12.08 15.66 -16.26
C PRO A 128 10.95 16.63 -15.86
N SER A 129 10.53 16.59 -14.59
CA SER A 129 9.62 17.58 -14.02
C SER A 129 10.39 18.61 -13.20
N ALA A 130 9.88 19.85 -13.10
CA ALA A 130 10.53 20.91 -12.32
C ALA A 130 10.76 20.47 -10.85
N ARG A 131 9.78 19.79 -10.26
CA ARG A 131 9.85 19.27 -8.89
C ARG A 131 10.96 18.22 -8.73
N TYR A 132 11.05 17.25 -9.64
CA TYR A 132 12.05 16.19 -9.56
C TYR A 132 13.47 16.67 -9.85
N LEU A 133 13.62 17.64 -10.75
CA LEU A 133 14.91 18.31 -10.99
C LEU A 133 15.39 19.06 -9.74
N GLU A 134 14.51 19.78 -9.07
CA GLU A 134 14.85 20.46 -7.80
C GLU A 134 15.15 19.46 -6.69
N LEU A 135 14.42 18.34 -6.61
CA LEU A 135 14.69 17.26 -5.67
C LEU A 135 16.09 16.66 -5.91
N ALA A 136 16.45 16.42 -7.19
CA ALA A 136 17.75 15.92 -7.56
C ALA A 136 18.88 16.90 -7.22
N ARG A 137 18.64 18.20 -7.38
CA ARG A 137 19.59 19.26 -7.01
C ARG A 137 19.84 19.31 -5.49
N ARG A 138 18.77 19.20 -4.70
CA ARG A 138 18.87 19.28 -3.22
C ARG A 138 19.38 17.98 -2.59
N PHE A 139 19.00 16.83 -3.14
CA PHE A 139 19.27 15.51 -2.57
C PHE A 139 19.95 14.56 -3.56
N PRO A 140 21.09 14.94 -4.18
CA PRO A 140 21.70 14.16 -5.28
C PRO A 140 22.08 12.74 -4.86
N SER A 141 22.55 12.55 -3.62
CA SER A 141 22.90 11.23 -3.09
C SER A 141 21.68 10.32 -2.88
N MET A 142 20.47 10.89 -2.75
CA MET A 142 19.22 10.13 -2.60
C MET A 142 18.68 9.67 -3.95
N ILE A 143 18.92 10.47 -5.00
CA ILE A 143 18.50 10.15 -6.37
C ILE A 143 19.37 9.04 -6.97
N LYS A 144 20.66 9.03 -6.65
CA LYS A 144 21.55 7.93 -7.05
C LYS A 144 21.09 6.61 -6.45
N GLY A 145 20.71 5.66 -7.29
CA GLY A 145 20.13 4.37 -6.86
C GLY A 145 18.66 4.48 -6.46
N SER A 146 17.92 5.51 -6.93
CA SER A 146 16.46 5.59 -6.82
C SER A 146 15.78 4.58 -7.77
N GLY A 147 14.46 4.46 -7.65
CA GLY A 147 13.67 3.44 -8.34
C GLY A 147 13.15 2.44 -7.32
N ARG A 148 12.49 2.98 -6.28
CA ARG A 148 11.90 2.20 -5.20
C ARG A 148 10.40 2.24 -5.35
N CYS A 149 9.76 1.07 -5.26
CA CYS A 149 8.33 0.89 -5.43
C CYS A 149 7.69 0.45 -4.12
N GLY A 150 6.71 1.22 -3.67
CA GLY A 150 5.91 0.98 -2.47
C GLY A 150 4.47 0.63 -2.78
N CYS A 151 3.77 0.22 -1.74
CA CYS A 151 2.32 0.16 -1.69
C CYS A 151 1.85 1.09 -0.57
N HIS A 152 1.04 2.08 -0.91
CA HIS A 152 0.49 3.05 0.02
C HIS A 152 -0.99 2.78 0.21
N VAL A 153 -1.42 2.69 1.47
CA VAL A 153 -2.83 2.44 1.81
C VAL A 153 -3.39 3.66 2.52
N HIS A 154 -4.40 4.25 1.92
CA HIS A 154 -5.17 5.36 2.46
C HIS A 154 -6.43 4.83 3.14
N VAL A 155 -6.71 5.30 4.35
CA VAL A 155 -7.95 4.99 5.07
C VAL A 155 -8.59 6.29 5.54
N GLY A 156 -9.89 6.46 5.23
CA GLY A 156 -10.65 7.64 5.55
C GLY A 156 -10.75 7.90 7.06
N VAL A 157 -10.62 9.16 7.46
CA VAL A 157 -10.80 9.63 8.84
C VAL A 157 -11.68 10.88 8.87
N ALA A 158 -12.53 10.98 9.90
CA ALA A 158 -13.52 12.06 10.00
C ALA A 158 -12.91 13.45 10.22
N SER A 159 -11.71 13.53 10.78
CA SER A 159 -10.99 14.80 10.98
C SER A 159 -9.48 14.59 11.03
N ARG A 160 -8.72 15.67 10.79
CA ARG A 160 -7.25 15.64 10.91
C ARG A 160 -6.79 15.37 12.34
N ASP A 161 -7.50 15.87 13.36
CA ASP A 161 -7.18 15.61 14.77
C ASP A 161 -7.37 14.13 15.12
N LEU A 162 -8.46 13.51 14.68
CA LEU A 162 -8.65 12.06 14.80
C LEU A 162 -7.54 11.30 14.07
N GLY A 163 -7.20 11.72 12.85
CA GLY A 163 -6.09 11.14 12.08
C GLY A 163 -4.75 11.20 12.84
N VAL A 164 -4.45 12.29 13.54
CA VAL A 164 -3.23 12.39 14.38
C VAL A 164 -3.30 11.42 15.55
N GLN A 165 -4.45 11.29 16.22
CA GLN A 165 -4.60 10.32 17.31
C GLN A 165 -4.41 8.88 16.82
N VAL A 166 -4.98 8.54 15.66
CA VAL A 166 -4.77 7.26 14.98
C VAL A 166 -3.30 7.06 14.63
N LEU A 167 -2.63 8.04 14.02
CA LEU A 167 -1.19 7.97 13.72
C LEU A 167 -0.33 7.68 14.95
N ASN A 168 -0.62 8.33 16.08
CA ASN A 168 0.09 8.09 17.33
C ASN A 168 0.00 6.62 17.78
N ARG A 169 -1.13 5.96 17.53
CA ARG A 169 -1.42 4.57 17.89
C ARG A 169 -0.88 3.55 16.88
N LEU A 170 -0.88 3.90 15.58
CA LEU A 170 -0.37 3.03 14.50
C LEU A 170 1.13 2.75 14.59
N ARG A 171 1.91 3.66 15.13
CA ARG A 171 3.38 3.63 15.09
C ARG A 171 4.00 2.30 15.49
N PRO A 172 3.56 1.62 16.57
CA PRO A 172 4.12 0.33 16.97
C PRO A 172 3.79 -0.84 16.04
N TRP A 173 2.77 -0.72 15.19
CA TRP A 173 2.34 -1.76 14.26
C TRP A 173 3.08 -1.71 12.92
N LEU A 174 3.69 -0.56 12.58
CA LEU A 174 4.41 -0.35 11.33
C LEU A 174 5.49 -1.43 11.04
N PRO A 175 6.30 -1.90 12.01
CA PRO A 175 7.28 -2.95 11.75
C PRO A 175 6.65 -4.24 11.21
N THR A 176 5.50 -4.63 11.74
CA THR A 176 4.78 -5.86 11.33
C THR A 176 4.25 -5.73 9.90
N LEU A 177 3.71 -4.56 9.53
CA LEU A 177 3.24 -4.29 8.16
C LEU A 177 4.40 -4.33 7.16
N LEU A 178 5.60 -3.80 7.53
CA LEU A 178 6.78 -3.92 6.68
C LEU A 178 7.25 -5.35 6.50
N ALA A 179 7.27 -6.13 7.57
CA ALA A 179 7.70 -7.53 7.49
C ALA A 179 6.78 -8.36 6.58
N LEU A 180 5.47 -8.10 6.65
CA LEU A 180 4.45 -8.73 5.83
C LEU A 180 4.65 -8.45 4.33
N THR A 181 5.01 -7.23 3.98
CA THR A 181 5.11 -6.73 2.60
C THR A 181 6.52 -6.72 2.04
N ALA A 182 7.52 -7.26 2.76
CA ALA A 182 8.90 -7.26 2.29
C ALA A 182 9.01 -7.96 0.92
N ASN A 183 9.50 -7.21 -0.09
CA ASN A 183 9.55 -7.66 -1.48
C ASN A 183 10.70 -7.02 -2.27
N SER A 184 11.86 -6.80 -1.63
CA SER A 184 13.02 -6.21 -2.28
C SER A 184 14.35 -6.75 -1.72
N PRO A 185 14.60 -8.06 -1.77
CA PRO A 185 15.80 -8.63 -1.18
C PRO A 185 17.04 -8.49 -2.07
N LEU A 186 16.85 -8.20 -3.37
CA LEU A 186 17.90 -8.21 -4.35
C LEU A 186 18.35 -6.80 -4.76
N THR A 187 19.63 -6.66 -5.07
CA THR A 187 20.22 -5.45 -5.63
C THR A 187 21.47 -5.80 -6.45
N GLY A 188 21.57 -5.31 -7.70
CA GLY A 188 22.70 -5.60 -8.59
C GLY A 188 22.91 -7.10 -8.80
N GLY A 189 21.85 -7.88 -8.91
CA GLY A 189 21.85 -9.31 -9.14
C GLY A 189 22.18 -10.18 -7.93
N ARG A 190 22.35 -9.59 -6.74
CA ARG A 190 22.79 -10.29 -5.52
C ARG A 190 21.81 -10.10 -4.38
N ASP A 191 21.77 -11.06 -3.47
CA ASP A 191 21.08 -10.89 -2.19
C ASP A 191 21.74 -9.77 -1.38
N SER A 192 20.97 -8.78 -1.03
CA SER A 192 21.38 -7.63 -0.22
C SER A 192 21.59 -7.99 1.27
N GLY A 193 21.09 -9.15 1.67
CA GLY A 193 20.96 -9.57 3.06
C GLY A 193 19.83 -8.85 3.81
N TRP A 194 18.89 -8.21 3.10
CA TRP A 194 17.69 -7.56 3.63
C TRP A 194 16.46 -8.13 2.94
N ALA A 195 15.37 -8.34 3.66
CA ALA A 195 14.09 -8.69 3.06
C ALA A 195 13.44 -7.48 2.35
N SER A 196 13.63 -6.27 2.91
CA SER A 196 13.27 -5.01 2.28
C SER A 196 14.50 -4.10 2.14
N TRP A 197 15.21 -4.24 1.04
CA TRP A 197 16.28 -3.31 0.65
C TRP A 197 15.73 -1.92 0.32
N ARG A 198 14.51 -1.86 -0.23
CA ARG A 198 13.78 -0.60 -0.44
C ARG A 198 13.76 0.22 0.84
N HIS A 199 13.29 -0.36 1.94
CA HIS A 199 13.21 0.34 3.21
C HIS A 199 14.60 0.77 3.69
N ARG A 200 15.62 -0.09 3.59
CA ARG A 200 17.00 0.26 3.96
C ARG A 200 17.50 1.47 3.17
N MET A 201 17.20 1.57 1.88
CA MET A 201 17.55 2.73 1.06
C MET A 201 16.69 3.94 1.38
N GLN A 202 15.40 3.74 1.70
CA GLN A 202 14.48 4.82 2.06
C GLN A 202 14.92 5.55 3.35
N THR A 203 15.50 4.83 4.32
CA THR A 203 15.97 5.44 5.58
C THR A 203 17.11 6.48 5.40
N ARG A 204 17.66 6.62 4.20
CA ARG A 204 18.62 7.68 3.86
C ARG A 204 17.96 9.06 3.76
N TRP A 205 16.65 9.12 3.45
CA TRP A 205 15.90 10.37 3.41
C TRP A 205 15.74 10.92 4.83
N PRO A 206 15.95 12.22 5.05
CA PRO A 206 15.91 12.80 6.40
C PRO A 206 14.59 12.60 7.14
N THR A 207 13.49 12.50 6.38
CA THR A 207 12.12 12.38 6.91
C THR A 207 11.59 10.94 6.94
N ALA A 208 12.32 9.95 6.37
CA ALA A 208 11.87 8.55 6.32
C ALA A 208 12.03 7.85 7.68
N ARG A 209 11.05 8.06 8.53
CA ARG A 209 10.99 7.56 9.91
C ARG A 209 9.53 7.40 10.36
N PRO A 210 9.26 6.66 11.45
CA PRO A 210 7.93 6.68 12.07
C PRO A 210 7.50 8.12 12.36
N PRO A 211 6.21 8.48 12.16
CA PRO A 211 5.72 9.83 12.44
C PRO A 211 6.00 10.21 13.89
N PRO A 212 6.20 11.50 14.21
CA PRO A 212 6.31 11.95 15.60
C PRO A 212 4.97 11.76 16.33
N VAL A 213 5.02 11.71 17.65
CA VAL A 213 3.81 11.84 18.47
C VAL A 213 3.43 13.31 18.50
N CYS A 214 2.22 13.62 18.07
CA CYS A 214 1.67 14.97 18.08
C CYS A 214 0.36 15.02 18.89
N PRO A 215 0.12 16.08 19.67
CA PRO A 215 -1.11 16.21 20.45
C PRO A 215 -2.33 16.64 19.61
N SER A 216 -2.11 17.25 18.45
CA SER A 216 -3.15 17.79 17.57
C SER A 216 -2.69 17.87 16.11
N ALA A 217 -3.62 18.10 15.19
CA ALA A 217 -3.33 18.37 13.79
C ALA A 217 -2.45 19.61 13.62
N ALA A 218 -2.72 20.69 14.35
CA ALA A 218 -1.90 21.91 14.31
C ALA A 218 -0.44 21.64 14.73
N ALA A 219 -0.21 20.80 15.75
CA ALA A 219 1.14 20.42 16.17
C ALA A 219 1.82 19.53 15.09
N TYR A 220 1.08 18.66 14.43
CA TYR A 220 1.58 17.87 13.31
C TYR A 220 1.98 18.76 12.13
N ASP A 221 1.12 19.71 11.74
CA ASP A 221 1.37 20.65 10.66
C ASP A 221 2.60 21.53 10.95
N ALA A 222 2.77 21.98 12.20
CA ALA A 222 3.96 22.71 12.63
C ALA A 222 5.25 21.87 12.50
N VAL A 223 5.18 20.56 12.79
CA VAL A 223 6.33 19.66 12.57
C VAL A 223 6.66 19.54 11.08
N VAL A 224 5.66 19.34 10.20
CA VAL A 224 5.83 19.25 8.76
C VAL A 224 6.43 20.55 8.21
N ALA A 225 5.85 21.71 8.54
CA ALA A 225 6.36 23.02 8.14
C ALA A 225 7.81 23.23 8.62
N GLY A 226 8.12 22.84 9.84
CA GLY A 226 9.46 22.90 10.39
C GLY A 226 10.48 22.02 9.66
N LEU A 227 10.08 20.85 9.14
CA LEU A 227 10.96 19.99 8.31
C LEU A 227 11.25 20.63 6.96
N ILE A 228 10.25 21.22 6.31
CA ILE A 228 10.41 21.93 5.03
C ILE A 228 11.29 23.17 5.23
N HIS A 229 11.01 23.99 6.23
CA HIS A 229 11.78 25.19 6.54
C HIS A 229 13.28 24.89 6.77
N ARG A 230 13.59 23.78 7.43
CA ARG A 230 14.98 23.34 7.68
C ARG A 230 15.61 22.62 6.50
N GLY A 231 14.93 22.51 5.36
CA GLY A 231 15.43 21.82 4.18
C GLY A 231 15.54 20.29 4.30
N ALA A 232 14.87 19.68 5.28
CA ALA A 232 14.82 18.22 5.45
C ALA A 232 13.84 17.56 4.46
N ALA A 233 12.90 18.32 3.91
CA ALA A 233 12.03 17.96 2.80
C ALA A 233 11.96 19.15 1.83
N LEU A 234 11.64 18.89 0.56
CA LEU A 234 11.42 19.92 -0.45
C LEU A 234 10.08 20.62 -0.22
N ASP A 235 9.06 19.82 0.03
CA ASP A 235 7.65 20.16 0.13
C ASP A 235 6.93 19.14 1.03
N GLU A 236 5.63 19.30 1.25
CA GLU A 236 4.83 18.39 2.06
C GLU A 236 4.79 16.95 1.48
N PRO A 237 4.59 16.73 0.16
CA PRO A 237 4.73 15.39 -0.44
C PRO A 237 6.10 14.75 -0.21
N GLY A 238 7.16 15.55 -0.06
CA GLY A 238 8.54 15.11 0.26
C GLY A 238 8.76 14.72 1.73
N VAL A 239 7.76 14.79 2.59
CA VAL A 239 7.82 14.28 3.96
C VAL A 239 7.50 12.78 3.95
N TYR A 240 8.56 11.96 3.97
CA TYR A 240 8.49 10.49 3.84
C TYR A 240 8.27 9.76 5.17
N PHE A 241 7.40 10.24 6.05
CA PHE A 241 7.00 9.47 7.23
C PHE A 241 6.44 8.10 6.80
N LEU A 242 6.70 7.06 7.60
CA LEU A 242 6.26 5.68 7.33
C LEU A 242 4.73 5.50 7.37
N ALA A 243 4.05 6.42 8.04
CA ALA A 243 2.63 6.72 7.94
C ALA A 243 2.44 8.22 8.16
N ARG A 244 1.44 8.83 7.52
CA ARG A 244 1.21 10.29 7.62
C ARG A 244 -0.27 10.64 7.45
N LEU A 245 -0.65 11.87 7.76
CA LEU A 245 -1.85 12.45 7.19
C LEU A 245 -1.59 12.73 5.71
N SER A 246 -2.55 12.37 4.86
CA SER A 246 -2.44 12.74 3.46
C SER A 246 -2.55 14.27 3.30
N PRO A 247 -1.70 14.89 2.45
CA PRO A 247 -1.82 16.31 2.14
C PRO A 247 -3.04 16.65 1.29
N HIS A 248 -3.61 15.68 0.57
CA HIS A 248 -4.65 15.91 -0.43
C HIS A 248 -6.01 15.33 -0.06
N TYR A 249 -6.05 14.30 0.79
CA TYR A 249 -7.27 13.57 1.13
C TYR A 249 -7.47 13.51 2.64
N PRO A 250 -8.72 13.42 3.13
CA PRO A 250 -9.01 13.24 4.55
C PRO A 250 -8.71 11.80 5.01
N THR A 251 -7.46 11.37 4.87
CA THR A 251 -7.03 9.99 5.16
C THR A 251 -5.78 9.94 6.02
N VAL A 252 -5.63 8.84 6.75
CA VAL A 252 -4.35 8.34 7.22
C VAL A 252 -3.76 7.47 6.12
N GLU A 253 -2.52 7.72 5.73
CA GLU A 253 -1.78 7.05 4.68
C GLU A 253 -0.64 6.22 5.28
N VAL A 254 -0.69 4.90 5.14
CA VAL A 254 0.38 3.97 5.54
C VAL A 254 1.27 3.69 4.33
N ARG A 255 2.57 4.05 4.42
CA ARG A 255 3.53 4.08 3.31
C ARG A 255 4.71 3.13 3.46
N ILE A 256 4.76 2.40 4.56
CA ILE A 256 5.95 1.63 4.94
C ILE A 256 6.21 0.42 4.03
N GLY A 257 5.16 -0.17 3.43
CA GLY A 257 5.23 -1.40 2.65
C GLY A 257 6.01 -1.27 1.34
N ASP A 258 6.76 -2.31 0.97
CA ASP A 258 7.16 -2.51 -0.42
C ASP A 258 5.89 -2.75 -1.25
N VAL A 259 5.93 -2.49 -2.56
CA VAL A 259 4.85 -2.93 -3.45
C VAL A 259 4.66 -4.44 -3.32
N CYS A 260 3.42 -4.87 -3.19
CA CYS A 260 3.08 -6.28 -2.97
C CYS A 260 3.23 -7.08 -4.27
N LEU A 261 3.98 -8.20 -4.21
CA LEU A 261 4.25 -9.00 -5.40
C LEU A 261 2.96 -9.55 -6.03
N ASP A 262 2.12 -10.19 -5.21
CA ASP A 262 0.82 -10.69 -5.64
C ASP A 262 -0.30 -9.72 -5.32
N LEU A 263 -1.38 -9.78 -6.08
CA LEU A 263 -2.62 -9.04 -5.79
C LEU A 263 -3.18 -9.39 -4.41
N ASP A 264 -3.13 -10.66 -4.02
CA ASP A 264 -3.59 -11.13 -2.71
C ASP A 264 -2.88 -10.44 -1.54
N ASP A 265 -1.57 -10.18 -1.68
CA ASP A 265 -0.78 -9.51 -0.65
C ASP A 265 -1.16 -8.02 -0.52
N ALA A 266 -1.50 -7.36 -1.64
CA ALA A 266 -1.97 -5.97 -1.63
C ALA A 266 -3.35 -5.86 -0.95
N VAL A 267 -4.26 -6.79 -1.22
CA VAL A 267 -5.58 -6.84 -0.57
C VAL A 267 -5.44 -7.16 0.92
N LEU A 268 -4.54 -8.10 1.29
CA LEU A 268 -4.25 -8.43 2.68
C LEU A 268 -3.71 -7.22 3.46
N LEU A 269 -2.72 -6.53 2.91
CA LEU A 269 -2.18 -5.30 3.51
C LEU A 269 -3.29 -4.27 3.72
N SER A 270 -4.10 -4.03 2.70
CA SER A 270 -5.15 -3.01 2.71
C SER A 270 -6.24 -3.32 3.74
N GLY A 271 -6.66 -4.59 3.82
CA GLY A 271 -7.63 -5.05 4.81
C GLY A 271 -7.11 -4.90 6.24
N LEU A 272 -5.84 -5.29 6.49
CA LEU A 272 -5.20 -5.12 7.80
C LEU A 272 -5.05 -3.65 8.19
N VAL A 273 -4.64 -2.78 7.26
CA VAL A 273 -4.49 -1.34 7.52
C VAL A 273 -5.86 -0.71 7.80
N ARG A 274 -6.91 -1.04 7.02
CA ARG A 274 -8.27 -0.56 7.26
C ARG A 274 -8.79 -0.97 8.64
N ALA A 275 -8.67 -2.25 8.97
CA ALA A 275 -9.09 -2.78 10.27
C ALA A 275 -8.30 -2.15 11.43
N LEU A 276 -7.00 -1.95 11.26
CA LEU A 276 -6.14 -1.32 12.26
C LEU A 276 -6.55 0.14 12.50
N VAL A 277 -6.73 0.94 11.44
CA VAL A 277 -7.20 2.33 11.56
C VAL A 277 -8.56 2.39 12.25
N ALA A 278 -9.49 1.54 11.88
CA ALA A 278 -10.82 1.49 12.49
C ALA A 278 -10.77 1.06 13.97
N THR A 279 -9.93 0.08 14.33
CA THR A 279 -9.70 -0.31 15.73
C THR A 279 -9.16 0.86 16.55
N GLU A 280 -8.20 1.60 15.99
CA GLU A 280 -7.62 2.76 16.69
C GLU A 280 -8.62 3.93 16.79
N ILE A 281 -9.53 4.11 15.83
CA ILE A 281 -10.64 5.06 15.93
C ILE A 281 -11.57 4.66 17.09
N GLN A 282 -11.98 3.40 17.17
CA GLN A 282 -12.83 2.90 18.28
C GLN A 282 -12.15 3.11 19.63
N GLU A 283 -10.85 2.81 19.74
CA GLU A 283 -10.10 3.02 20.99
C GLU A 283 -9.99 4.51 21.37
N VAL A 284 -9.95 5.42 20.39
CA VAL A 284 -10.01 6.87 20.65
C VAL A 284 -11.39 7.25 21.19
N ASP A 285 -12.46 6.79 20.57
CA ASP A 285 -13.85 7.09 20.97
C ASP A 285 -14.19 6.51 22.34
N ASP A 286 -13.63 5.35 22.67
CA ASP A 286 -13.77 4.69 23.97
C ASP A 286 -12.86 5.29 25.06
N GLY A 287 -12.03 6.28 24.70
CA GLY A 287 -11.09 6.91 25.64
C GLY A 287 -9.97 5.98 26.11
N VAL A 288 -9.65 4.91 25.38
CA VAL A 288 -8.58 3.99 25.72
C VAL A 288 -7.23 4.72 25.66
N PRO A 289 -6.41 4.70 26.74
CA PRO A 289 -5.13 5.38 26.74
C PRO A 289 -4.16 4.79 25.68
N VAL A 290 -3.42 5.66 24.99
CA VAL A 290 -2.38 5.23 24.03
C VAL A 290 -1.32 4.38 24.75
N ARG A 291 -1.11 3.15 24.28
CA ARG A 291 0.01 2.34 24.75
C ARG A 291 1.31 2.82 24.11
N ALA A 292 2.02 3.69 24.82
CA ALA A 292 3.24 4.30 24.33
C ALA A 292 4.33 3.28 24.02
N ALA A 293 4.97 3.42 22.86
CA ALA A 293 6.19 2.71 22.49
C ALA A 293 7.29 3.73 22.21
N PRO A 294 8.49 3.60 22.84
CA PRO A 294 9.58 4.53 22.61
C PRO A 294 10.02 4.55 21.14
N ALA A 295 10.20 5.74 20.56
CA ALA A 295 10.56 5.89 19.14
C ALA A 295 11.83 5.10 18.74
N ARG A 296 12.81 4.99 19.68
CA ARG A 296 14.02 4.18 19.45
C ARG A 296 13.71 2.68 19.25
N ARG A 297 12.74 2.15 20.02
CA ARG A 297 12.33 0.74 19.91
C ARG A 297 11.57 0.49 18.61
N ILE A 298 10.67 1.40 18.24
CA ILE A 298 9.95 1.31 16.97
C ILE A 298 10.96 1.31 15.81
N ARG A 299 11.94 2.23 15.80
CA ARG A 299 12.99 2.25 14.77
C ARG A 299 13.80 0.96 14.72
N ALA A 300 14.17 0.39 15.87
CA ALA A 300 14.89 -0.88 15.94
C ALA A 300 14.02 -2.05 15.41
N ALA A 301 12.73 -2.06 15.76
CA ALA A 301 11.79 -3.07 15.26
C ALA A 301 11.57 -2.96 13.74
N VAL A 302 11.43 -1.75 13.21
CA VAL A 302 11.36 -1.51 11.76
C VAL A 302 12.62 -2.00 11.05
N LEU A 303 13.81 -1.75 11.62
CA LEU A 303 15.07 -2.21 11.05
C LEU A 303 15.18 -3.74 11.06
N ALA A 304 14.74 -4.39 12.15
CA ALA A 304 14.69 -5.84 12.25
C ALA A 304 13.71 -6.44 11.22
N ALA A 305 12.51 -5.86 11.09
CA ALA A 305 11.53 -6.25 10.08
C ALA A 305 12.06 -6.11 8.64
N ALA A 306 12.71 -4.98 8.32
CA ALA A 306 13.34 -4.77 7.01
C ALA A 306 14.47 -5.77 6.74
N ARG A 307 15.24 -6.14 7.77
CA ARG A 307 16.35 -7.07 7.65
C ARG A 307 15.90 -8.50 7.46
N HIS A 308 14.93 -8.94 8.25
CA HIS A 308 14.62 -10.36 8.41
C HIS A 308 13.29 -10.78 7.77
N GLY A 309 12.43 -9.82 7.40
CA GLY A 309 11.10 -10.12 6.86
C GLY A 309 10.21 -10.85 7.86
N LEU A 310 9.16 -11.50 7.34
CA LEU A 310 8.13 -12.17 8.15
C LEU A 310 8.63 -13.47 8.83
N ASP A 311 9.56 -14.18 8.18
CA ASP A 311 10.00 -15.51 8.64
C ASP A 311 11.19 -15.42 9.60
N GLY A 312 11.71 -14.23 9.85
CA GLY A 312 12.86 -14.03 10.72
C GLY A 312 12.53 -13.51 12.12
N PRO A 313 13.59 -13.17 12.89
CA PRO A 313 13.42 -12.57 14.20
C PRO A 313 12.99 -11.10 14.08
N GLY A 314 11.99 -10.74 14.89
CA GLY A 314 11.52 -9.38 15.08
C GLY A 314 11.87 -8.83 16.45
N LEU A 315 11.45 -7.59 16.71
CA LEU A 315 11.49 -6.94 18.00
C LEU A 315 10.11 -6.41 18.37
N ASP A 316 9.64 -6.73 19.55
CA ASP A 316 8.42 -6.13 20.10
C ASP A 316 8.63 -4.64 20.38
N PRO A 317 7.91 -3.73 19.72
CA PRO A 317 8.14 -2.29 19.88
C PRO A 317 7.85 -1.76 21.28
N TRP A 318 7.02 -2.44 22.07
CA TRP A 318 6.67 -2.00 23.42
C TRP A 318 7.68 -2.45 24.46
N SER A 319 8.05 -3.73 24.47
CA SER A 319 9.02 -4.29 25.43
C SER A 319 10.47 -4.16 24.96
N GLY A 320 10.71 -4.20 23.64
CA GLY A 320 12.04 -4.32 23.04
C GLY A 320 12.57 -5.76 23.04
N ALA A 321 11.76 -6.73 23.46
CA ALA A 321 12.15 -8.13 23.46
C ALA A 321 12.19 -8.69 22.02
N ARG A 322 13.08 -9.65 21.80
CA ARG A 322 13.10 -10.44 20.56
C ARG A 322 11.89 -11.37 20.54
N ALA A 323 11.25 -11.49 19.38
CA ALA A 323 10.14 -12.38 19.14
C ALA A 323 10.18 -12.84 17.66
N PRO A 324 9.65 -14.01 17.31
CA PRO A 324 9.40 -14.35 15.91
C PRO A 324 8.50 -13.29 15.27
N GLN A 325 8.83 -12.83 14.05
CA GLN A 325 8.03 -11.80 13.41
C GLN A 325 6.59 -12.26 13.16
N ARG A 326 6.37 -13.56 12.91
CA ARG A 326 5.02 -14.14 12.78
C ARG A 326 4.19 -13.99 14.06
N SER A 327 4.77 -14.17 15.25
CA SER A 327 4.03 -13.94 16.50
C SER A 327 3.66 -12.46 16.72
N LEU A 328 4.41 -11.53 16.12
CA LEU A 328 4.03 -10.12 16.10
C LEU A 328 2.87 -9.85 15.10
N LEU A 329 2.81 -10.60 14.01
CA LEU A 329 1.65 -10.61 13.10
C LEU A 329 0.41 -11.18 13.79
N ASP A 330 0.54 -12.31 14.49
CA ASP A 330 -0.58 -12.90 15.25
C ASP A 330 -1.17 -11.89 16.25
N ARG A 331 -0.31 -11.12 16.92
CA ARG A 331 -0.77 -10.04 17.82
C ARG A 331 -1.49 -8.92 17.11
N LEU A 332 -1.07 -8.56 15.88
CA LEU A 332 -1.81 -7.59 15.06
C LEU A 332 -3.19 -8.15 14.70
N LEU A 333 -3.26 -9.40 14.27
CA LEU A 333 -4.51 -10.08 13.93
C LEU A 333 -5.46 -10.15 15.13
N ASP A 334 -4.93 -10.49 16.32
CA ASP A 334 -5.70 -10.47 17.56
C ASP A 334 -6.22 -9.07 17.91
N HIS A 335 -5.41 -8.04 17.65
CA HIS A 335 -5.79 -6.65 17.94
C HIS A 335 -6.94 -6.17 17.05
N VAL A 336 -6.94 -6.54 15.77
CA VAL A 336 -7.94 -6.09 14.79
C VAL A 336 -9.11 -7.08 14.58
N ARG A 337 -9.12 -8.21 15.29
CA ARG A 337 -10.07 -9.33 15.09
C ARG A 337 -11.52 -8.89 15.06
N ASP A 338 -11.91 -8.11 16.05
CA ASP A 338 -13.31 -7.73 16.21
C ASP A 338 -13.77 -6.78 15.09
N THR A 339 -12.87 -5.88 14.67
CA THR A 339 -13.13 -4.97 13.56
C THR A 339 -13.21 -5.73 12.23
N LEU A 340 -12.35 -6.73 12.02
CA LEU A 340 -12.43 -7.60 10.84
C LEU A 340 -13.77 -8.35 10.78
N ALA A 341 -14.21 -8.91 11.92
CA ALA A 341 -15.52 -9.59 12.00
C ALA A 341 -16.69 -8.61 11.76
N GLN A 342 -16.59 -7.38 12.28
CA GLN A 342 -17.60 -6.34 12.07
C GLN A 342 -17.73 -5.96 10.59
N PHE A 343 -16.65 -5.96 9.83
CA PHE A 343 -16.64 -5.63 8.39
C PHE A 343 -16.94 -6.84 7.51
N GLY A 344 -16.96 -8.06 8.07
CA GLY A 344 -17.09 -9.31 7.33
C GLY A 344 -15.86 -9.70 6.53
N ASP A 345 -14.69 -9.12 6.87
CA ASP A 345 -13.42 -9.34 6.18
C ASP A 345 -12.60 -10.51 6.78
N ASP A 346 -13.00 -11.03 7.93
CA ASP A 346 -12.25 -12.01 8.72
C ASP A 346 -11.94 -13.31 7.96
N GLN A 347 -12.91 -13.83 7.21
CA GLN A 347 -12.75 -15.03 6.40
C GLN A 347 -11.81 -14.81 5.22
N GLU A 348 -11.96 -13.69 4.50
CA GLU A 348 -11.10 -13.34 3.36
C GLU A 348 -9.65 -13.16 3.84
N LEU A 349 -9.41 -12.37 4.89
CA LEU A 349 -8.06 -12.15 5.39
C LEU A 349 -7.43 -13.44 5.92
N THR A 350 -8.20 -14.30 6.61
CA THR A 350 -7.71 -15.61 7.04
C THR A 350 -7.27 -16.46 5.84
N ALA A 351 -8.04 -16.47 4.77
CA ALA A 351 -7.68 -17.20 3.55
C ALA A 351 -6.42 -16.60 2.87
N LEU A 352 -6.29 -15.27 2.84
CA LEU A 352 -5.13 -14.59 2.29
C LEU A 352 -3.85 -14.87 3.10
N ILE A 353 -3.92 -14.88 4.43
CA ILE A 353 -2.80 -15.25 5.30
C ILE A 353 -2.36 -16.70 5.04
N ARG A 354 -3.29 -17.63 4.95
CA ARG A 354 -2.96 -19.03 4.62
C ARG A 354 -2.25 -19.17 3.27
N ARG A 355 -2.67 -18.39 2.26
CA ARG A 355 -2.00 -18.39 0.96
C ARG A 355 -0.59 -17.79 1.07
N LEU A 356 -0.43 -16.70 1.81
CA LEU A 356 0.89 -16.12 2.10
C LEU A 356 1.80 -17.12 2.82
N ASP A 357 1.29 -17.87 3.81
CA ASP A 357 2.05 -18.88 4.52
C ASP A 357 2.51 -20.03 3.61
N GLN A 358 1.70 -20.41 2.64
CA GLN A 358 2.03 -21.45 1.67
C GLN A 358 3.07 -21.03 0.64
N ARG A 359 3.02 -19.77 0.16
CA ARG A 359 3.89 -19.29 -0.94
C ARG A 359 5.09 -18.48 -0.46
N GLY A 360 5.05 -17.95 0.77
CA GLY A 360 6.04 -17.01 1.31
C GLY A 360 5.84 -15.58 0.82
N THR A 361 6.52 -14.63 1.48
CA THR A 361 6.56 -13.23 1.07
C THR A 361 7.28 -13.05 -0.26
N GLY A 362 7.06 -11.90 -0.92
CA GLY A 362 7.80 -11.58 -2.16
C GLY A 362 9.32 -11.69 -1.98
N ALA A 363 9.85 -11.25 -0.83
CA ALA A 363 11.27 -11.37 -0.53
C ALA A 363 11.74 -12.82 -0.43
N ALA A 364 11.03 -13.66 0.32
CA ALA A 364 11.39 -15.08 0.45
C ALA A 364 11.38 -15.80 -0.90
N ARG A 365 10.41 -15.50 -1.75
CA ARG A 365 10.30 -16.07 -3.11
C ARG A 365 11.45 -15.64 -4.02
N GLN A 366 11.82 -14.35 -4.04
CA GLN A 366 12.95 -13.85 -4.80
C GLN A 366 14.28 -14.48 -4.33
N GLN A 367 14.47 -14.57 -3.01
CA GLN A 367 15.66 -15.20 -2.43
C GLN A 367 15.75 -16.69 -2.79
N ALA A 368 14.65 -17.42 -2.68
CA ALA A 368 14.58 -18.84 -3.04
C ALA A 368 14.94 -19.06 -4.52
N MET A 369 14.42 -18.23 -5.43
CA MET A 369 14.76 -18.31 -6.86
C MET A 369 16.25 -18.03 -7.11
N ARG A 370 16.83 -17.04 -6.48
CA ARG A 370 18.28 -16.78 -6.61
C ARG A 370 19.12 -17.90 -6.01
N ALA A 371 18.75 -18.42 -4.87
CA ALA A 371 19.44 -19.55 -4.23
C ALA A 371 19.39 -20.83 -5.07
N SER A 372 18.30 -21.04 -5.84
CA SER A 372 18.20 -22.16 -6.78
C SER A 372 18.96 -21.95 -8.10
N GLY A 373 19.63 -20.81 -8.29
CA GLY A 373 20.42 -20.52 -9.49
C GLY A 373 19.61 -19.93 -10.64
N ALA A 374 18.38 -19.45 -10.42
CA ALA A 374 17.60 -18.83 -11.46
C ALA A 374 18.34 -17.67 -12.14
N SER A 375 18.34 -17.66 -13.46
CA SER A 375 18.86 -16.58 -14.28
C SER A 375 18.05 -15.30 -14.11
N THR A 376 18.61 -14.18 -14.52
CA THR A 376 17.89 -12.89 -14.52
C THR A 376 16.61 -12.94 -15.34
N CYS A 377 16.63 -13.59 -16.51
CA CYS A 377 15.44 -13.75 -17.35
C CYS A 377 14.35 -14.56 -16.64
N GLU A 378 14.68 -15.70 -16.05
CA GLU A 378 13.74 -16.55 -15.31
C GLU A 378 13.14 -15.81 -14.10
N LEU A 379 13.96 -15.09 -13.34
CA LEU A 379 13.51 -14.28 -12.22
C LEU A 379 12.56 -13.18 -12.68
N THR A 380 12.94 -12.38 -13.69
CA THR A 380 12.12 -11.27 -14.19
C THR A 380 10.77 -11.79 -14.71
N ALA A 381 10.77 -12.87 -15.48
CA ALA A 381 9.55 -13.51 -15.98
C ALA A 381 8.66 -14.05 -14.84
N ALA A 382 9.27 -14.64 -13.81
CA ALA A 382 8.51 -15.14 -12.66
C ALA A 382 7.89 -14.00 -11.83
N LEU A 383 8.61 -12.90 -11.64
CA LEU A 383 8.09 -11.71 -10.95
C LEU A 383 6.94 -11.07 -11.73
N ALA A 384 7.06 -10.93 -13.05
CA ALA A 384 5.99 -10.42 -13.90
C ALA A 384 4.73 -11.30 -13.84
N ARG A 385 4.89 -12.63 -13.90
CA ARG A 385 3.76 -13.56 -13.74
C ARG A 385 3.12 -13.44 -12.35
N ALA A 386 3.92 -13.31 -11.29
CA ALA A 386 3.40 -13.14 -9.94
C ALA A 386 2.68 -11.79 -9.77
N THR A 387 3.17 -10.72 -10.41
CA THR A 387 2.50 -9.41 -10.43
C THR A 387 1.07 -9.52 -10.94
N LEU A 388 0.81 -10.42 -11.89
CA LEU A 388 -0.50 -10.65 -12.48
C LEU A 388 -1.27 -11.82 -11.84
N ALA A 389 -0.69 -12.50 -10.87
CA ALA A 389 -1.36 -13.60 -10.18
C ALA A 389 -2.62 -13.08 -9.43
N GLY A 390 -3.75 -13.76 -9.64
CA GLY A 390 -5.04 -13.35 -9.06
C GLY A 390 -5.74 -12.21 -9.80
N CYS A 391 -5.17 -11.70 -10.91
CA CYS A 391 -5.77 -10.65 -11.73
C CYS A 391 -6.68 -11.20 -12.86
N THR A 392 -7.13 -12.45 -12.79
CA THR A 392 -8.11 -12.99 -13.76
C THR A 392 -9.44 -12.24 -13.65
N GLU A 393 -10.18 -12.13 -14.78
CA GLU A 393 -11.51 -11.53 -14.76
C GLU A 393 -12.41 -12.25 -13.74
N PRO A 394 -13.24 -11.54 -12.99
CA PRO A 394 -14.24 -12.19 -12.17
C PRO A 394 -15.11 -13.02 -13.08
N VAL A 395 -15.15 -14.33 -12.89
CA VAL A 395 -16.17 -15.19 -13.50
C VAL A 395 -17.50 -14.56 -13.09
N ALA A 396 -18.26 -14.07 -14.07
CA ALA A 396 -19.59 -13.52 -13.83
C ALA A 396 -20.32 -14.54 -12.96
N ARG A 397 -20.72 -14.16 -11.75
CA ARG A 397 -21.53 -15.01 -10.90
C ARG A 397 -22.83 -15.23 -11.68
N VAL A 398 -22.99 -16.43 -12.23
CA VAL A 398 -24.29 -16.92 -12.64
C VAL A 398 -25.13 -16.92 -11.36
N GLY A 399 -26.03 -15.95 -11.24
CA GLY A 399 -26.99 -15.90 -10.15
C GLY A 399 -27.74 -17.23 -10.07
N PRO A 400 -28.17 -17.68 -8.86
CA PRO A 400 -28.98 -18.88 -8.76
C PRO A 400 -30.22 -18.68 -9.62
N GLY A 401 -30.39 -19.58 -10.59
CA GLY A 401 -31.51 -19.56 -11.51
C GLY A 401 -32.84 -19.53 -10.74
N SER A 402 -33.60 -18.47 -10.93
CA SER A 402 -35.02 -18.46 -10.58
C SER A 402 -35.71 -19.47 -11.50
N SER A 403 -36.12 -20.60 -10.93
CA SER A 403 -37.06 -21.50 -11.56
C SER A 403 -38.42 -20.78 -11.60
N GLY A 404 -38.68 -20.06 -12.71
CA GLY A 404 -39.97 -19.49 -13.03
C GLY A 404 -40.66 -20.44 -14.02
N THR A 405 -41.74 -21.01 -13.58
CA THR A 405 -42.71 -21.79 -14.37
C THR A 405 -43.21 -20.97 -15.56
N ALA A 406 -43.17 -21.60 -16.72
CA ALA A 406 -43.79 -21.08 -17.93
C ALA A 406 -45.30 -20.91 -17.73
N ASP A 407 -45.82 -19.75 -18.14
CA ASP A 407 -47.23 -19.59 -18.47
C ASP A 407 -47.33 -18.93 -19.85
N ASP A 408 -47.92 -19.69 -20.77
CA ASP A 408 -48.12 -19.32 -22.17
C ASP A 408 -49.38 -18.42 -22.28
N GLY A 409 -49.19 -17.20 -22.80
CA GLY A 409 -50.29 -16.34 -23.21
C GLY A 409 -49.88 -15.36 -24.32
N PRO A 410 -50.55 -15.31 -25.46
CA PRO A 410 -50.15 -14.50 -26.61
C PRO A 410 -50.54 -13.03 -26.42
N ILE A 411 -49.57 -12.12 -26.54
CA ILE A 411 -49.86 -10.69 -26.61
C ILE A 411 -49.82 -10.23 -28.07
N THR A 412 -50.97 -9.80 -28.55
CA THR A 412 -51.22 -9.15 -29.83
C THR A 412 -50.66 -7.74 -29.88
N PHE A 413 -50.03 -7.41 -31.01
CA PHE A 413 -49.63 -6.04 -31.35
C PHE A 413 -50.80 -5.26 -31.92
N GLU A 414 -51.17 -4.15 -31.33
CA GLU A 414 -51.97 -3.11 -31.98
C GLU A 414 -51.13 -1.87 -32.27
N SER A 415 -51.23 -1.43 -33.51
CA SER A 415 -50.61 -0.25 -34.09
C SER A 415 -51.59 0.94 -34.06
N ALA A 416 -51.14 2.09 -33.57
CA ALA A 416 -51.72 3.40 -33.87
C ALA A 416 -50.64 4.44 -33.60
N GLY A 417 -50.32 5.44 -34.40
CA GLY A 417 -51.07 6.23 -35.34
C GLY A 417 -50.38 7.61 -35.31
N SER A 418 -50.02 8.13 -36.42
CA SER A 418 -49.28 9.36 -36.74
C SER A 418 -50.00 10.66 -36.39
N GLY A 419 -49.24 11.73 -36.09
CA GLY A 419 -49.69 13.12 -36.23
C GLY A 419 -48.84 14.17 -35.52
N PRO A 420 -48.68 15.38 -36.08
CA PRO A 420 -47.42 16.12 -36.11
C PRO A 420 -47.41 17.41 -35.27
N GLY A 421 -46.21 17.96 -35.04
CA GLY A 421 -46.00 19.40 -34.90
C GLY A 421 -45.70 19.90 -33.48
N GLY A 422 -44.52 20.47 -33.30
CA GLY A 422 -44.20 21.29 -32.13
C GLY A 422 -42.70 21.64 -32.07
N VAL A 423 -42.34 22.73 -32.75
CA VAL A 423 -41.04 23.40 -32.61
C VAL A 423 -40.98 24.04 -31.23
N VAL A 424 -39.98 23.74 -30.45
CA VAL A 424 -39.56 24.58 -29.30
C VAL A 424 -38.04 24.71 -29.29
N ALA A 425 -37.62 25.94 -29.09
CA ALA A 425 -36.32 26.53 -29.27
C ALA A 425 -35.23 25.95 -28.34
N VAL A 426 -34.05 25.88 -28.91
CA VAL A 426 -32.76 25.74 -28.24
C VAL A 426 -32.42 27.02 -27.50
N ALA A 427 -32.16 26.94 -26.21
CA ALA A 427 -31.45 27.96 -25.46
C ALA A 427 -30.16 27.38 -24.92
N SER A 428 -29.04 27.82 -25.47
CA SER A 428 -27.69 27.65 -24.89
C SER A 428 -27.51 28.62 -23.72
N PRO A 429 -26.85 28.24 -22.66
CA PRO A 429 -26.19 29.19 -21.79
C PRO A 429 -24.68 29.22 -22.00
N ASN A 430 -24.25 30.44 -22.10
CA ASN A 430 -22.94 31.00 -22.28
C ASN A 430 -21.81 30.41 -21.41
N ASN A 431 -20.74 30.25 -22.10
CA ASN A 431 -19.33 30.32 -21.77
C ASN A 431 -18.99 31.51 -20.84
N THR A 432 -18.37 31.20 -19.68
CA THR A 432 -17.54 32.16 -18.95
C THR A 432 -16.27 31.46 -18.48
N SER A 433 -15.24 31.68 -19.27
CA SER A 433 -13.83 31.45 -18.99
C SER A 433 -13.40 32.24 -17.75
N HIS A 434 -12.87 31.57 -16.73
CA HIS A 434 -11.98 32.20 -15.77
C HIS A 434 -10.59 31.57 -15.88
N GLU A 435 -9.74 32.28 -16.64
CA GLU A 435 -8.29 32.13 -16.57
C GLU A 435 -7.82 32.57 -15.17
N LEU A 436 -7.24 31.66 -14.42
CA LEU A 436 -6.38 31.99 -13.30
C LEU A 436 -4.92 31.85 -13.74
N ARG A 437 -4.32 33.00 -14.05
CA ARG A 437 -2.87 33.15 -14.20
C ARG A 437 -2.22 32.91 -12.84
N ILE A 438 -1.33 31.94 -12.79
CA ILE A 438 -0.36 31.82 -11.70
C ILE A 438 0.89 32.56 -12.15
N VAL A 439 1.27 33.59 -11.42
CA VAL A 439 2.54 34.29 -11.51
C VAL A 439 3.46 33.68 -10.47
N SER A 440 4.63 33.24 -10.94
CA SER A 440 5.92 32.91 -10.28
C SER A 440 5.87 32.24 -8.90
#